data_2c7c02e36b76e8c91439caacd8184347
#
_entry.id   2c7c02e36b76e8c91439caacd8184347
#
_cell.length_a   1.000
_cell.length_b   1.000
_cell.length_c   1.000
_cell.angle_alpha   90.00
_cell.angle_beta   90.00
_cell.angle_gamma   90.00
#
_symmetry.space_group_name_H-M   'P 1'
#
loop_
_entity.id
_entity.type
_entity.pdbx_description
1 polymer ?
#
loop_
_entity_poly.entity_id
_entity_poly.type
_entity_poly.pdbx_seq_one_letter_code
_entity_poly.pdbx_strand_id
1 'polypeptide(L)'
;MFTPRRLIIAATAFAMLSGCAQNPYNQQGEVQAPAEGGMSKTAKYGALGALAGAVAGAAINHDNRGKGALIGAAVAGAASAGYGYYVDKQEAELRRSMEGTGVQVQRQGDNINLIMPGNITFATNSADIASNFYAPLNNLATSFKQYDQNNIEVVGHTDSTGSHQYNMNLSQQRAQSVANYLMAQGVNGTRVSSRGMGPDLPVASNANEAGRSQNRRVEIKLTPIPGAQAPQQY
;
A
#
# COMPACT_ATOMS: atom_id res chain seq x y z
N MET A 1 -74.97 -16.94 -7.08
CA MET A 1 -74.14 -16.66 -8.28
C MET A 1 -72.78 -16.16 -7.82
N PHE A 2 -71.81 -17.04 -7.72
CA PHE A 2 -70.40 -16.68 -7.34
C PHE A 2 -69.48 -17.18 -8.42
N THR A 3 -68.77 -16.30 -9.09
CA THR A 3 -67.74 -16.61 -10.08
C THR A 3 -66.36 -16.67 -9.37
N PRO A 4 -65.56 -17.73 -9.57
CA PRO A 4 -64.23 -17.80 -8.98
C PRO A 4 -63.21 -17.01 -9.86
N ARG A 5 -62.52 -16.12 -9.23
CA ARG A 5 -61.37 -15.40 -9.78
C ARG A 5 -60.17 -16.31 -9.82
N ARG A 6 -59.68 -16.64 -11.01
CA ARG A 6 -58.47 -17.42 -11.24
C ARG A 6 -57.21 -16.56 -10.91
N LEU A 7 -56.40 -17.04 -9.96
CA LEU A 7 -55.08 -16.52 -9.66
C LEU A 7 -54.13 -17.00 -10.76
N ILE A 8 -53.58 -16.08 -11.55
CA ILE A 8 -52.50 -16.38 -12.49
C ILE A 8 -51.17 -16.05 -11.76
N ILE A 9 -50.41 -17.10 -11.44
CA ILE A 9 -49.04 -17.02 -10.92
C ILE A 9 -48.16 -16.82 -12.15
N ALA A 10 -47.62 -15.60 -12.34
CA ALA A 10 -46.59 -15.35 -13.33
C ALA A 10 -45.22 -15.70 -12.75
N ALA A 11 -44.65 -16.81 -13.21
CA ALA A 11 -43.27 -17.15 -12.96
C ALA A 11 -42.38 -16.32 -13.85
N THR A 12 -41.68 -15.32 -13.29
CA THR A 12 -40.65 -14.57 -14.00
C THR A 12 -39.36 -15.36 -14.05
N ALA A 13 -39.05 -15.90 -15.22
CA ALA A 13 -37.77 -16.49 -15.53
C ALA A 13 -36.68 -15.41 -15.54
N PHE A 14 -35.69 -15.58 -14.68
CA PHE A 14 -34.49 -14.73 -14.64
C PHE A 14 -33.55 -15.16 -15.79
N ALA A 15 -33.59 -14.44 -16.90
CA ALA A 15 -32.66 -14.63 -18.00
C ALA A 15 -31.32 -13.97 -17.67
N MET A 16 -30.29 -14.78 -17.44
CA MET A 16 -28.90 -14.36 -17.39
C MET A 16 -28.47 -13.91 -18.79
N LEU A 17 -28.34 -12.62 -19.01
CA LEU A 17 -27.66 -12.10 -20.21
C LEU A 17 -26.14 -12.20 -19.99
N SER A 18 -25.54 -13.29 -20.46
CA SER A 18 -24.13 -13.38 -20.73
C SER A 18 -23.84 -12.66 -22.04
N GLY A 19 -23.50 -11.37 -21.95
CA GLY A 19 -23.01 -10.58 -23.09
C GLY A 19 -21.57 -10.96 -23.43
N CYS A 20 -21.38 -11.86 -24.40
CA CYS A 20 -20.09 -12.06 -25.06
C CYS A 20 -19.84 -10.92 -26.04
N ALA A 21 -18.96 -9.97 -25.69
CA ALA A 21 -18.37 -9.08 -26.66
C ALA A 21 -17.33 -9.85 -27.47
N GLN A 22 -17.70 -10.30 -28.69
CA GLN A 22 -16.77 -10.91 -29.61
C GLN A 22 -15.93 -9.84 -30.30
N ASN A 23 -14.62 -9.93 -30.11
CA ASN A 23 -13.63 -9.15 -30.85
C ASN A 23 -13.31 -9.91 -32.16
N PRO A 24 -13.49 -9.36 -33.39
CA PRO A 24 -13.40 -10.11 -34.64
C PRO A 24 -11.97 -10.34 -35.16
N TYR A 25 -10.94 -10.01 -34.41
CA TYR A 25 -9.55 -10.22 -34.84
C TYR A 25 -8.74 -11.02 -33.83
N ASN A 26 -8.96 -12.33 -33.75
CA ASN A 26 -7.90 -13.29 -33.47
C ASN A 26 -8.38 -14.73 -33.67
N GLN A 27 -8.07 -15.30 -34.81
CA GLN A 27 -8.06 -16.75 -35.01
C GLN A 27 -6.66 -17.23 -34.73
N GLN A 28 -6.54 -18.12 -33.81
CA GLN A 28 -5.61 -19.24 -33.59
C GLN A 28 -5.04 -19.27 -32.17
N GLY A 29 -5.26 -20.40 -31.53
CA GLY A 29 -4.39 -20.88 -30.46
C GLY A 29 -5.05 -21.11 -29.13
N GLU A 30 -5.24 -22.38 -28.81
CA GLU A 30 -5.25 -23.03 -27.49
C GLU A 30 -5.92 -22.31 -26.33
N VAL A 31 -7.02 -22.90 -25.91
CA VAL A 31 -7.68 -22.63 -24.62
C VAL A 31 -6.75 -23.10 -23.50
N GLN A 32 -5.85 -22.24 -23.07
CA GLN A 32 -5.21 -22.40 -21.76
C GLN A 32 -6.19 -21.91 -20.68
N ALA A 33 -6.42 -22.78 -19.70
CA ALA A 33 -7.14 -22.41 -18.49
C ALA A 33 -6.56 -21.14 -17.89
N PRO A 34 -7.38 -20.20 -17.36
CA PRO A 34 -6.84 -19.01 -16.73
C PRO A 34 -6.00 -19.44 -15.54
N ALA A 35 -4.70 -19.20 -15.63
CA ALA A 35 -3.83 -19.20 -14.48
C ALA A 35 -4.45 -18.28 -13.41
N GLU A 36 -4.37 -18.64 -12.14
CA GLU A 36 -4.80 -17.85 -10.99
C GLU A 36 -4.03 -16.53 -10.94
N GLY A 37 -4.30 -15.65 -11.86
CA GLY A 37 -3.88 -14.26 -11.86
C GLY A 37 -4.79 -13.49 -10.92
N GLY A 38 -4.35 -13.24 -9.69
CA GLY A 38 -5.09 -12.39 -8.77
C GLY A 38 -5.41 -11.07 -9.46
N MET A 39 -6.67 -10.60 -9.35
CA MET A 39 -7.12 -9.31 -9.86
C MET A 39 -6.11 -8.22 -9.52
N SER A 40 -5.77 -7.35 -10.47
CA SER A 40 -4.88 -6.21 -10.20
C SER A 40 -5.40 -5.41 -9.01
N LYS A 41 -4.51 -4.83 -8.23
CA LYS A 41 -4.89 -4.06 -7.04
C LYS A 41 -5.86 -2.93 -7.40
N THR A 42 -5.63 -2.27 -8.52
CA THR A 42 -6.52 -1.25 -9.09
C THR A 42 -7.95 -1.78 -9.31
N ALA A 43 -8.10 -3.02 -9.83
CA ALA A 43 -9.40 -3.64 -10.01
C ALA A 43 -10.10 -3.98 -8.69
N LYS A 44 -9.35 -4.42 -7.67
CA LYS A 44 -9.90 -4.70 -6.32
C LYS A 44 -10.40 -3.42 -5.65
N TYR A 45 -9.64 -2.33 -5.69
CA TYR A 45 -10.06 -1.05 -5.11
C TYR A 45 -11.21 -0.41 -5.87
N GLY A 46 -11.17 -0.48 -7.19
CA GLY A 46 -12.29 -0.03 -8.03
C GLY A 46 -13.59 -0.75 -7.68
N ALA A 47 -13.55 -2.07 -7.49
CA ALA A 47 -14.70 -2.88 -7.13
C ALA A 47 -15.23 -2.55 -5.71
N LEU A 48 -14.35 -2.43 -4.71
CA LEU A 48 -14.74 -2.08 -3.34
C LEU A 48 -15.32 -0.68 -3.24
N GLY A 49 -14.71 0.31 -3.90
CA GLY A 49 -15.21 1.68 -3.95
C GLY A 49 -16.54 1.77 -4.68
N ALA A 50 -16.72 1.03 -5.75
CA ALA A 50 -17.98 0.97 -6.49
C ALA A 50 -19.12 0.42 -5.62
N LEU A 51 -18.88 -0.62 -4.82
CA LEU A 51 -19.88 -1.17 -3.89
C LEU A 51 -20.27 -0.16 -2.80
N ALA A 52 -19.29 0.46 -2.15
CA ALA A 52 -19.54 1.47 -1.12
C ALA A 52 -20.26 2.70 -1.70
N GLY A 53 -19.87 3.17 -2.87
CA GLY A 53 -20.49 4.29 -3.56
C GLY A 53 -21.91 3.99 -4.04
N ALA A 54 -22.19 2.74 -4.45
CA ALA A 54 -23.53 2.32 -4.84
C ALA A 54 -24.51 2.41 -3.67
N VAL A 55 -24.09 1.95 -2.48
CA VAL A 55 -24.94 2.02 -1.27
C VAL A 55 -25.17 3.49 -0.86
N ALA A 56 -24.13 4.30 -0.81
CA ALA A 56 -24.24 5.72 -0.47
C ALA A 56 -25.09 6.49 -1.49
N GLY A 57 -24.85 6.29 -2.79
CA GLY A 57 -25.61 6.95 -3.86
C GLY A 57 -27.10 6.57 -3.85
N ALA A 58 -27.44 5.30 -3.58
CA ALA A 58 -28.82 4.85 -3.44
C ALA A 58 -29.52 5.45 -2.21
N ALA A 59 -28.78 5.72 -1.13
CA ALA A 59 -29.31 6.34 0.09
C ALA A 59 -29.61 7.83 -0.10
N ILE A 60 -28.78 8.55 -0.87
CA ILE A 60 -28.92 9.99 -1.10
C ILE A 60 -30.03 10.30 -2.11
N ASN A 61 -30.17 9.50 -3.16
CA ASN A 61 -31.18 9.74 -4.20
C ASN A 61 -32.42 8.88 -3.99
N HIS A 62 -33.35 9.37 -3.17
CA HIS A 62 -34.55 8.65 -2.71
C HIS A 62 -35.54 8.37 -3.85
N ASP A 63 -35.64 9.27 -4.85
CA ASP A 63 -36.60 9.17 -5.94
C ASP A 63 -36.13 8.25 -7.06
N ASN A 64 -34.83 8.05 -7.23
CA ASN A 64 -34.23 7.21 -8.25
C ASN A 64 -33.02 6.42 -7.72
N ARG A 65 -33.26 5.51 -6.78
CA ARG A 65 -32.20 4.72 -6.10
C ARG A 65 -31.27 3.99 -7.07
N GLY A 66 -31.78 3.50 -8.21
CA GLY A 66 -30.97 2.85 -9.22
C GLY A 66 -29.98 3.79 -9.90
N LYS A 67 -30.38 5.00 -10.26
CA LYS A 67 -29.51 6.02 -10.84
C LYS A 67 -28.50 6.53 -9.82
N GLY A 68 -28.95 6.76 -8.56
CA GLY A 68 -28.06 7.14 -7.46
C GLY A 68 -26.99 6.09 -7.19
N ALA A 69 -27.37 4.82 -7.16
CA ALA A 69 -26.44 3.71 -6.99
C ALA A 69 -25.40 3.63 -8.12
N LEU A 70 -25.82 3.79 -9.37
CA LEU A 70 -24.90 3.77 -10.53
C LEU A 70 -23.92 4.94 -10.51
N ILE A 71 -24.39 6.16 -10.23
CA ILE A 71 -23.53 7.35 -10.14
C ILE A 71 -22.57 7.20 -8.94
N GLY A 72 -23.07 6.80 -7.77
CA GLY A 72 -22.24 6.59 -6.59
C GLY A 72 -21.18 5.49 -6.79
N ALA A 73 -21.54 4.39 -7.45
CA ALA A 73 -20.61 3.32 -7.80
C ALA A 73 -19.52 3.80 -8.77
N ALA A 74 -19.88 4.58 -9.78
CA ALA A 74 -18.93 5.10 -10.76
C ALA A 74 -17.93 6.08 -10.14
N VAL A 75 -18.42 7.02 -9.32
CA VAL A 75 -17.57 8.02 -8.67
C VAL A 75 -16.63 7.39 -7.63
N ALA A 76 -17.17 6.57 -6.72
CA ALA A 76 -16.36 5.96 -5.67
C ALA A 76 -15.41 4.87 -6.23
N GLY A 77 -15.84 4.14 -7.26
CA GLY A 77 -15.01 3.16 -7.95
C GLY A 77 -13.82 3.80 -8.66
N ALA A 78 -14.02 4.93 -9.32
CA ALA A 78 -12.95 5.67 -9.99
C ALA A 78 -11.95 6.28 -8.99
N ALA A 79 -12.43 6.83 -7.87
CA ALA A 79 -11.57 7.41 -6.84
C ALA A 79 -10.67 6.37 -6.18
N SER A 80 -11.22 5.19 -5.84
CA SER A 80 -10.45 4.10 -5.23
C SER A 80 -9.50 3.40 -6.20
N ALA A 81 -9.87 3.27 -7.49
CA ALA A 81 -8.98 2.78 -8.54
C ALA A 81 -7.80 3.74 -8.76
N GLY A 82 -8.04 5.06 -8.69
CA GLY A 82 -7.00 6.08 -8.77
C GLY A 82 -5.97 5.98 -7.66
N TYR A 83 -6.39 5.71 -6.42
CA TYR A 83 -5.46 5.52 -5.31
C TYR A 83 -4.59 4.27 -5.48
N GLY A 84 -5.17 3.14 -5.91
CA GLY A 84 -4.41 1.92 -6.21
C GLY A 84 -3.31 2.16 -7.26
N TYR A 85 -3.61 2.89 -8.33
CA TYR A 85 -2.63 3.29 -9.34
C TYR A 85 -1.53 4.20 -8.76
N TYR A 86 -1.89 5.16 -7.90
CA TYR A 86 -0.95 6.03 -7.21
C TYR A 86 0.09 5.25 -6.40
N VAL A 87 -0.36 4.27 -5.61
CA VAL A 87 0.52 3.43 -4.79
C VAL A 87 1.37 2.48 -5.66
N ASP A 88 0.80 1.92 -6.74
CA ASP A 88 1.53 1.07 -7.68
C ASP A 88 2.66 1.86 -8.37
N LYS A 89 2.40 3.12 -8.75
CA LYS A 89 3.41 4.01 -9.33
C LYS A 89 4.51 4.36 -8.33
N GLN A 90 4.14 4.70 -7.09
CA GLN A 90 5.10 4.97 -6.00
C GLN A 90 5.99 3.76 -5.73
N GLU A 91 5.41 2.55 -5.62
CA GLU A 91 6.19 1.32 -5.42
C GLU A 91 7.19 1.08 -6.54
N ALA A 92 6.76 1.22 -7.81
CA ALA A 92 7.62 1.02 -8.97
C ALA A 92 8.80 2.02 -9.00
N GLU A 93 8.54 3.28 -8.65
CA GLU A 93 9.57 4.31 -8.56
C GLU A 93 10.55 4.05 -7.41
N LEU A 94 10.04 3.69 -6.23
CA LEU A 94 10.88 3.33 -5.09
C LEU A 94 11.77 2.12 -5.40
N ARG A 95 11.24 1.06 -6.03
CA ARG A 95 12.04 -0.10 -6.44
C ARG A 95 13.17 0.30 -7.38
N ARG A 96 12.88 1.13 -8.39
CA ARG A 96 13.88 1.61 -9.34
C ARG A 96 14.94 2.48 -8.68
N SER A 97 14.54 3.43 -7.82
CA SER A 97 15.46 4.36 -7.17
C SER A 97 16.31 3.71 -6.07
N MET A 98 15.87 2.57 -5.53
CA MET A 98 16.58 1.80 -4.51
C MET A 98 17.40 0.64 -5.09
N GLU A 99 17.39 0.42 -6.39
CA GLU A 99 18.19 -0.63 -7.02
C GLU A 99 19.68 -0.42 -6.75
N GLY A 100 20.37 -1.49 -6.35
CA GLY A 100 21.80 -1.44 -6.01
C GLY A 100 22.15 -0.78 -4.68
N THR A 101 21.21 -0.18 -3.95
CA THR A 101 21.46 0.50 -2.67
C THR A 101 21.45 -0.45 -1.47
N GLY A 102 20.95 -1.68 -1.61
CA GLY A 102 20.72 -2.65 -0.55
C GLY A 102 19.40 -2.44 0.22
N VAL A 103 18.63 -1.40 -0.09
CA VAL A 103 17.29 -1.19 0.46
C VAL A 103 16.29 -2.13 -0.22
N GLN A 104 15.51 -2.86 0.58
CA GLN A 104 14.46 -3.75 0.08
C GLN A 104 13.11 -3.04 0.13
N VAL A 105 12.35 -3.09 -0.98
CA VAL A 105 11.00 -2.54 -1.07
C VAL A 105 10.00 -3.69 -1.04
N GLN A 106 9.21 -3.76 0.02
CA GLN A 106 8.17 -4.78 0.21
C GLN A 106 6.79 -4.12 0.24
N ARG A 107 5.81 -4.76 -0.35
CA ARG A 107 4.43 -4.29 -0.35
C ARG A 107 3.51 -5.25 0.40
N GLN A 108 2.65 -4.70 1.25
CA GLN A 108 1.57 -5.41 1.93
C GLN A 108 0.25 -4.64 1.78
N GLY A 109 -0.58 -5.07 0.84
CA GLY A 109 -1.82 -4.31 0.53
C GLY A 109 -1.48 -2.89 0.04
N ASP A 110 -1.92 -1.87 0.77
CA ASP A 110 -1.67 -0.46 0.48
C ASP A 110 -0.43 0.09 1.15
N ASN A 111 0.17 -0.68 2.03
CA ASN A 111 1.36 -0.27 2.74
C ASN A 111 2.61 -0.65 1.95
N ILE A 112 3.60 0.23 1.95
CA ILE A 112 4.94 -0.05 1.43
C ILE A 112 5.89 -0.06 2.61
N ASN A 113 6.69 -1.09 2.75
CA ASN A 113 7.73 -1.20 3.76
C ASN A 113 9.11 -1.19 3.09
N LEU A 114 9.96 -0.26 3.49
CA LEU A 114 11.33 -0.12 3.04
C LEU A 114 12.25 -0.63 4.14
N ILE A 115 13.01 -1.68 3.87
CA ILE A 115 13.93 -2.30 4.84
C ILE A 115 15.35 -1.88 4.50
N MET A 116 15.99 -1.17 5.42
CA MET A 116 17.35 -0.66 5.31
C MET A 116 18.25 -1.45 6.27
N PRO A 117 19.18 -2.30 5.77
CA PRO A 117 20.14 -2.99 6.62
C PRO A 117 21.00 -2.01 7.40
N GLY A 118 21.16 -2.25 8.71
CA GLY A 118 21.85 -1.33 9.62
C GLY A 118 23.33 -1.13 9.32
N ASN A 119 23.99 -2.15 8.78
CA ASN A 119 25.41 -2.12 8.44
C ASN A 119 25.77 -1.22 7.26
N ILE A 120 24.80 -0.91 6.38
CA ILE A 120 25.01 0.03 5.27
C ILE A 120 24.42 1.41 5.58
N THR A 121 23.46 1.48 6.49
CA THR A 121 22.74 2.71 6.83
C THR A 121 23.51 3.56 7.85
N PHE A 122 24.22 2.93 8.79
CA PHE A 122 24.88 3.59 9.90
C PHE A 122 26.38 3.22 10.02
N ALA A 123 27.15 4.12 10.57
CA ALA A 123 28.50 3.80 11.03
C ALA A 123 28.46 2.73 12.15
N THR A 124 29.54 2.00 12.32
CA THR A 124 29.65 0.92 13.32
C THR A 124 29.33 1.44 14.72
N ASN A 125 28.44 0.77 15.44
CA ASN A 125 27.98 1.13 16.80
C ASN A 125 27.48 2.58 16.95
N SER A 126 27.02 3.20 15.87
CA SER A 126 26.53 4.58 15.87
C SER A 126 25.09 4.65 15.38
N ALA A 127 24.45 5.78 15.65
CA ALA A 127 23.23 6.24 15.02
C ALA A 127 23.50 7.29 13.91
N ASP A 128 24.77 7.59 13.63
CA ASP A 128 25.15 8.50 12.55
C ASP A 128 24.97 7.80 11.20
N ILE A 129 24.29 8.47 10.29
CA ILE A 129 24.05 7.97 8.94
C ILE A 129 25.38 7.88 8.20
N ALA A 130 25.66 6.72 7.61
CA ALA A 130 26.86 6.49 6.84
C ALA A 130 26.89 7.41 5.60
N SER A 131 28.03 7.94 5.23
CA SER A 131 28.18 8.94 4.16
C SER A 131 27.65 8.44 2.79
N ASN A 132 27.83 7.16 2.51
CA ASN A 132 27.34 6.52 1.30
C ASN A 132 25.81 6.31 1.26
N PHE A 133 25.12 6.49 2.40
CA PHE A 133 23.69 6.27 2.49
C PHE A 133 22.87 7.55 2.32
N TYR A 134 23.50 8.73 2.29
CA TYR A 134 22.78 9.98 2.03
C TYR A 134 22.12 10.04 0.65
N ALA A 135 22.76 9.51 -0.39
CA ALA A 135 22.17 9.47 -1.73
C ALA A 135 20.88 8.64 -1.79
N PRO A 136 20.82 7.40 -1.27
CA PRO A 136 19.54 6.67 -1.11
C PRO A 136 18.49 7.45 -0.33
N LEU A 137 18.84 8.09 0.80
CA LEU A 137 17.89 8.85 1.60
C LEU A 137 17.36 10.09 0.87
N ASN A 138 18.18 10.76 0.03
CA ASN A 138 17.73 11.86 -0.82
C ASN A 138 16.69 11.40 -1.86
N ASN A 139 16.91 10.24 -2.45
CA ASN A 139 15.95 9.63 -3.39
C ASN A 139 14.62 9.31 -2.67
N LEU A 140 14.68 8.76 -1.45
CA LEU A 140 13.50 8.52 -0.63
C LEU A 140 12.77 9.83 -0.28
N ALA A 141 13.51 10.86 0.16
CA ALA A 141 12.92 12.15 0.47
C ALA A 141 12.23 12.78 -0.75
N THR A 142 12.81 12.65 -1.95
CA THR A 142 12.20 13.12 -3.20
C THR A 142 10.90 12.39 -3.49
N SER A 143 10.90 11.05 -3.40
CA SER A 143 9.70 10.25 -3.58
C SER A 143 8.63 10.60 -2.53
N PHE A 144 9.00 10.77 -1.25
CA PHE A 144 8.04 11.10 -0.18
C PHE A 144 7.44 12.52 -0.28
N LYS A 145 8.13 13.45 -0.93
CA LYS A 145 7.59 14.78 -1.28
C LYS A 145 6.62 14.70 -2.45
N GLN A 146 6.93 13.88 -3.45
CA GLN A 146 6.08 13.67 -4.62
C GLN A 146 4.82 12.87 -4.29
N TYR A 147 4.96 11.85 -3.43
CA TYR A 147 3.86 10.97 -2.98
C TYR A 147 3.49 11.33 -1.53
N ASP A 148 2.64 12.34 -1.38
CA ASP A 148 2.34 12.98 -0.09
C ASP A 148 1.13 12.38 0.66
N GLN A 149 0.46 11.38 0.10
CA GLN A 149 -0.75 10.79 0.65
C GLN A 149 -0.50 9.62 1.63
N ASN A 150 0.73 9.52 2.17
CA ASN A 150 1.11 8.48 3.12
C ASN A 150 1.67 9.07 4.41
N ASN A 151 1.36 8.45 5.54
CA ASN A 151 2.12 8.60 6.77
C ASN A 151 3.42 7.80 6.67
N ILE A 152 4.47 8.28 7.29
CA ILE A 152 5.83 7.74 7.26
C ILE A 152 6.23 7.39 8.69
N GLU A 153 6.31 6.10 9.00
CA GLU A 153 6.79 5.63 10.28
C GLU A 153 8.19 5.02 10.12
N VAL A 154 9.17 5.57 10.82
CA VAL A 154 10.55 5.07 10.85
C VAL A 154 10.74 4.21 12.09
N VAL A 155 11.06 2.94 11.94
CA VAL A 155 11.18 1.97 13.03
C VAL A 155 12.59 1.39 13.07
N GLY A 156 13.30 1.59 14.18
CA GLY A 156 14.64 1.04 14.38
C GLY A 156 14.61 -0.29 15.11
N HIS A 157 15.49 -1.21 14.70
CA HIS A 157 15.65 -2.54 15.30
C HIS A 157 17.14 -2.84 15.56
N THR A 158 17.40 -3.68 16.56
CA THR A 158 18.72 -4.22 16.86
C THR A 158 18.69 -5.75 16.85
N ASP A 159 19.85 -6.36 16.94
CA ASP A 159 19.97 -7.75 17.38
C ASP A 159 19.85 -7.85 18.91
N SER A 160 19.95 -9.07 19.43
CA SER A 160 19.87 -9.33 20.89
C SER A 160 21.19 -9.15 21.64
N THR A 161 22.25 -8.63 21.01
CA THR A 161 23.55 -8.45 21.66
C THR A 161 23.52 -7.21 22.55
N GLY A 162 23.96 -7.38 23.81
CA GLY A 162 23.97 -6.29 24.79
C GLY A 162 22.69 -6.20 25.64
N SER A 163 22.58 -5.12 26.43
CA SER A 163 21.40 -4.95 27.27
C SER A 163 20.18 -4.49 26.47
N HIS A 164 19.01 -4.91 26.89
CA HIS A 164 17.73 -4.49 26.29
C HIS A 164 17.59 -2.96 26.27
N GLN A 165 17.90 -2.30 27.39
CA GLN A 165 17.80 -0.85 27.50
C GLN A 165 18.72 -0.11 26.53
N TYR A 166 19.96 -0.58 26.39
CA TYR A 166 20.91 -0.03 25.40
C TYR A 166 20.36 -0.16 23.98
N ASN A 167 19.85 -1.33 23.63
CA ASN A 167 19.29 -1.60 22.30
C ASN A 167 18.04 -0.80 22.01
N MET A 168 17.16 -0.60 22.99
CA MET A 168 16.00 0.29 22.86
C MET A 168 16.44 1.71 22.54
N ASN A 169 17.40 2.25 23.28
CA ASN A 169 17.92 3.60 23.06
C ASN A 169 18.61 3.74 21.70
N LEU A 170 19.47 2.77 21.32
CA LEU A 170 20.18 2.78 20.03
C LEU A 170 19.21 2.72 18.85
N SER A 171 18.21 1.85 18.93
CA SER A 171 17.20 1.74 17.86
C SER A 171 16.35 3.00 17.72
N GLN A 172 15.99 3.65 18.85
CA GLN A 172 15.29 4.93 18.85
C GLN A 172 16.14 6.03 18.22
N GLN A 173 17.41 6.13 18.58
CA GLN A 173 18.34 7.14 18.01
C GLN A 173 18.51 6.95 16.50
N ARG A 174 18.64 5.70 16.03
CA ARG A 174 18.76 5.38 14.60
C ARG A 174 17.50 5.76 13.82
N ALA A 175 16.34 5.41 14.34
CA ALA A 175 15.05 5.83 13.73
C ALA A 175 14.92 7.35 13.68
N GLN A 176 15.30 8.04 14.76
CA GLN A 176 15.26 9.49 14.85
C GLN A 176 16.23 10.16 13.86
N SER A 177 17.46 9.64 13.69
CA SER A 177 18.43 10.18 12.73
C SER A 177 17.90 10.13 11.31
N VAL A 178 17.29 9.02 10.89
CA VAL A 178 16.67 8.89 9.56
C VAL A 178 15.46 9.82 9.43
N ALA A 179 14.57 9.88 10.42
CA ALA A 179 13.41 10.76 10.41
C ALA A 179 13.82 12.24 10.31
N ASN A 180 14.78 12.67 11.14
CA ASN A 180 15.30 14.05 11.11
C ASN A 180 15.91 14.37 9.75
N TYR A 181 16.66 13.45 9.15
CA TYR A 181 17.23 13.65 7.84
C TYR A 181 16.16 13.84 6.76
N LEU A 182 15.14 13.00 6.72
CA LEU A 182 14.04 13.13 5.77
C LEU A 182 13.31 14.46 5.92
N MET A 183 13.05 14.90 7.16
CA MET A 183 12.45 16.21 7.44
C MET A 183 13.36 17.36 6.99
N ALA A 184 14.68 17.27 7.23
CA ALA A 184 15.63 18.26 6.76
C ALA A 184 15.71 18.34 5.23
N GLN A 185 15.39 17.26 4.51
CA GLN A 185 15.24 17.24 3.04
C GLN A 185 13.88 17.73 2.55
N GLY A 186 13.04 18.28 3.44
CA GLY A 186 11.76 18.90 3.10
C GLY A 186 10.55 17.95 3.10
N VAL A 187 10.66 16.74 3.67
CA VAL A 187 9.49 15.90 3.92
C VAL A 187 8.67 16.52 5.05
N ASN A 188 7.36 16.63 4.87
CA ASN A 188 6.48 17.25 5.87
C ASN A 188 6.50 16.46 7.19
N GLY A 189 6.98 17.10 8.26
CA GLY A 189 7.16 16.51 9.57
C GLY A 189 5.87 16.02 10.23
N THR A 190 4.70 16.57 9.87
CA THR A 190 3.41 16.08 10.40
C THR A 190 3.07 14.65 9.98
N ARG A 191 3.71 14.17 8.92
CA ARG A 191 3.55 12.82 8.38
C ARG A 191 4.63 11.84 8.89
N VAL A 192 5.68 12.34 9.54
CA VAL A 192 6.85 11.56 9.94
C VAL A 192 6.80 11.26 11.43
N SER A 193 6.93 9.99 11.77
CA SER A 193 7.10 9.52 13.14
C SER A 193 8.28 8.57 13.23
N SER A 194 8.88 8.44 14.42
CA SER A 194 9.99 7.52 14.65
C SER A 194 9.85 6.79 15.95
N ARG A 195 10.23 5.50 15.98
CA ARG A 195 10.28 4.70 17.21
C ARG A 195 11.38 3.63 17.15
N GLY A 196 11.94 3.31 18.33
CA GLY A 196 12.82 2.19 18.52
C GLY A 196 12.08 0.98 19.06
N MET A 197 12.35 -0.19 18.51
CA MET A 197 11.81 -1.48 18.96
C MET A 197 12.92 -2.37 19.53
N GLY A 198 14.17 -1.90 19.55
CA GLY A 198 15.30 -2.69 20.06
C GLY A 198 15.31 -4.10 19.47
N PRO A 199 15.53 -5.14 20.32
CA PRO A 199 15.58 -6.53 19.91
C PRO A 199 14.20 -7.23 19.90
N ASP A 200 13.09 -6.53 20.21
CA ASP A 200 11.80 -7.14 20.52
C ASP A 200 11.07 -7.73 19.32
N LEU A 201 11.42 -7.29 18.10
CA LEU A 201 10.79 -7.77 16.86
C LEU A 201 11.84 -8.33 15.89
N PRO A 202 12.44 -9.51 16.19
CA PRO A 202 13.40 -10.14 15.31
C PRO A 202 12.72 -10.70 14.05
N VAL A 203 13.38 -10.57 12.90
CA VAL A 203 12.95 -11.17 11.62
C VAL A 203 13.78 -12.43 11.27
N ALA A 204 14.86 -12.67 12.00
CA ALA A 204 15.72 -13.83 11.86
C ALA A 204 16.27 -14.30 13.22
N SER A 205 16.84 -15.49 13.25
CA SER A 205 17.44 -16.02 14.48
C SER A 205 18.65 -15.20 14.93
N ASN A 206 18.71 -14.84 16.22
CA ASN A 206 19.87 -14.18 16.83
C ASN A 206 21.04 -15.14 17.14
N ALA A 207 20.89 -16.44 16.91
CA ALA A 207 21.89 -17.45 17.25
C ALA A 207 23.17 -17.34 16.40
N ASN A 208 23.06 -16.81 15.17
CA ASN A 208 24.20 -16.65 14.26
C ASN A 208 24.29 -15.22 13.72
N GLU A 209 25.46 -14.86 13.18
CA GLU A 209 25.72 -13.51 12.70
C GLU A 209 24.86 -13.13 11.49
N ALA A 210 24.58 -14.07 10.60
CA ALA A 210 23.73 -13.83 9.44
C ALA A 210 22.31 -13.38 9.85
N GLY A 211 21.73 -14.02 10.86
CA GLY A 211 20.42 -13.64 11.39
C GLY A 211 20.47 -12.33 12.20
N ARG A 212 21.52 -12.14 13.03
CA ARG A 212 21.72 -10.86 13.74
C ARG A 212 21.84 -9.69 12.78
N SER A 213 22.56 -9.86 11.67
CA SER A 213 22.69 -8.82 10.65
C SER A 213 21.33 -8.42 10.03
N GLN A 214 20.42 -9.37 9.86
CA GLN A 214 19.05 -9.09 9.39
C GLN A 214 18.22 -8.36 10.45
N ASN A 215 18.44 -8.65 11.73
CA ASN A 215 17.73 -7.99 12.83
C ASN A 215 18.20 -6.54 13.02
N ARG A 216 19.49 -6.22 12.79
CA ARG A 216 20.01 -4.85 12.78
C ARG A 216 19.54 -4.12 11.52
N ARG A 217 18.38 -3.45 11.59
CA ARG A 217 17.78 -2.76 10.46
C ARG A 217 16.98 -1.53 10.90
N VAL A 218 16.69 -0.67 9.93
CA VAL A 218 15.62 0.34 10.05
C VAL A 218 14.58 0.07 8.98
N GLU A 219 13.32 0.14 9.35
CA GLU A 219 12.18 0.05 8.46
C GLU A 219 11.52 1.41 8.30
N ILE A 220 11.15 1.78 7.07
CA ILE A 220 10.25 2.92 6.83
C ILE A 220 8.94 2.35 6.32
N LYS A 221 7.88 2.55 7.09
CA LYS A 221 6.53 2.09 6.76
C LYS A 221 5.71 3.26 6.21
N LEU A 222 5.28 3.10 4.98
CA LEU A 222 4.35 4.03 4.33
C LEU A 222 2.95 3.46 4.46
N THR A 223 2.08 4.21 5.14
CA THR A 223 0.68 3.83 5.35
C THR A 223 -0.23 4.93 4.82
N PRO A 224 -1.33 4.60 4.12
CA PRO A 224 -2.27 5.59 3.63
C PRO A 224 -2.74 6.54 4.72
N ILE A 225 -2.83 7.83 4.41
CA ILE A 225 -3.57 8.78 5.26
C ILE A 225 -5.07 8.46 5.12
N PRO A 226 -5.85 8.36 6.21
CA PRO A 226 -7.28 8.12 6.13
C PRO A 226 -7.98 9.13 5.21
N GLY A 227 -8.71 8.65 4.21
CA GLY A 227 -9.36 9.49 3.20
C GLY A 227 -8.45 9.95 2.05
N ALA A 228 -7.22 9.44 1.97
CA ALA A 228 -6.31 9.73 0.86
C ALA A 228 -6.94 9.38 -0.49
N GLN A 229 -6.87 10.32 -1.42
CA GLN A 229 -7.28 10.14 -2.81
C GLN A 229 -6.07 10.35 -3.70
N ALA A 230 -6.05 9.68 -4.87
CA ALA A 230 -5.02 10.00 -5.85
C ALA A 230 -5.08 11.50 -6.18
N PRO A 231 -3.93 12.20 -6.25
CA PRO A 231 -3.88 13.57 -6.71
C PRO A 231 -4.56 13.66 -8.09
N GLN A 232 -5.51 14.56 -8.24
CA GLN A 232 -6.10 14.82 -9.55
C GLN A 232 -5.01 15.44 -10.42
N GLN A 233 -4.59 14.73 -11.45
CA GLN A 233 -3.70 15.30 -12.47
C GLN A 233 -4.51 16.31 -13.26
N TYR A 234 -4.22 17.58 -13.09
CA TYR A 234 -4.69 18.66 -13.93
C TYR A 234 -3.87 18.74 -15.21
#